data_2e06f3b41cf842ca6b83da2de7aab3ab
#
_entry.id   2e06f3b41cf842ca6b83da2de7aab3ab
#
_cell.length_a   1.000
_cell.length_b   1.000
_cell.length_c   1.000
_cell.angle_alpha   90.00
_cell.angle_beta   90.00
_cell.angle_gamma   90.00
#
_symmetry.space_group_name_H-M   'P 1'
#
loop_
_entity.id
_entity.type
_entity.pdbx_description
1 polymer ?
#
loop_
_entity_poly.entity_id
_entity_poly.type
_entity_poly.pdbx_seq_one_letter_code
_entity_poly.pdbx_strand_id
1 'polypeptide(L)'
;MGEMNMRWPFLLPALLLAAATQAQPAPPCPEPACSAVAGSRTEGWPRQSRAEVIAQHGMVTSSQPLATQAGLAILRRGGNAIDAAIATSAVLGVVEPFSTGIAGDFFLIVYSARDKKLYALDASGTAPSGATPDRFAALGYTADPDNWGISSGMPGGGILTVTVPGAVRGWDAALKCFGTMGFNEVLADAALYADKGFPVSPRIAADWIMPKGLPLKACCTALDPDSVATWLPGGKAPATGEIFRNPGLARALKLLQTEGADAFYTGDIARAIVAKSDALGGSMTRADLAGYRAEWVEPVATRYRGHDIHELPPPSQGWGTLVMLNILEACVPVWSPGGSLAVLGPRDPRYWHFLIEAKKLAYAEQFAFNGDPRFVPVPLDRLLSKAHARSLCSRVDPARAAPTRPGKPEPGGDTVVLSTADKEGNVVAVVHSIASVFGSGLTVADYGMILHNRGVQFTLDRRSPNIIAPGKRPYNTLAAGFVMRDGAPVMSLLLMGGDMQSQGHAQALVNILDLGANVQMATDMARFRHGQVANRLTLEPELDALVGRQLAAMGHQLTPPGSDLVGGYQAIMVTPQSSGPPVYRAGSDHRKDGQAAGW
;
A
#
# COMPACT_ATOMS: atom_id res chain seq x y z
N MET A 1 -43.57 -39.71 56.87
CA MET A 1 -43.40 -40.57 55.70
C MET A 1 -43.89 -39.78 54.52
N GLY A 2 -43.03 -39.26 53.70
CA GLY A 2 -43.34 -38.44 52.54
C GLY A 2 -42.04 -38.06 51.89
N GLU A 3 -41.61 -38.86 50.93
CA GLU A 3 -40.40 -38.60 50.17
C GLU A 3 -40.63 -37.43 49.20
N MET A 4 -39.79 -36.46 49.31
CA MET A 4 -39.81 -35.26 48.44
C MET A 4 -38.71 -35.42 47.39
N ASN A 5 -39.13 -35.85 46.19
CA ASN A 5 -38.29 -35.95 45.00
C ASN A 5 -37.99 -34.55 44.43
N MET A 6 -36.77 -34.10 44.60
CA MET A 6 -36.25 -32.86 44.02
C MET A 6 -35.63 -33.14 42.64
N ARG A 7 -36.35 -32.79 41.57
CA ARG A 7 -35.84 -32.82 40.22
C ARG A 7 -35.08 -31.54 39.94
N TRP A 8 -33.80 -31.66 39.64
CA TRP A 8 -32.97 -30.57 39.14
C TRP A 8 -33.17 -30.45 37.63
N PRO A 9 -33.36 -29.25 37.04
CA PRO A 9 -33.36 -29.08 35.60
C PRO A 9 -31.90 -28.97 35.10
N PHE A 10 -31.55 -29.84 34.16
CA PHE A 10 -30.33 -29.72 33.38
C PHE A 10 -30.41 -28.47 32.49
N LEU A 11 -29.58 -27.44 32.79
CA LEU A 11 -29.31 -26.35 31.91
C LEU A 11 -28.25 -26.80 30.89
N LEU A 12 -28.68 -27.03 29.64
CA LEU A 12 -27.79 -27.14 28.48
C LEU A 12 -27.13 -25.76 28.21
N PRO A 13 -25.80 -25.66 28.04
CA PRO A 13 -25.20 -24.42 27.57
C PRO A 13 -25.59 -24.24 26.11
N ALA A 14 -26.28 -23.14 25.81
CA ALA A 14 -26.47 -22.66 24.47
C ALA A 14 -25.11 -22.26 23.89
N LEU A 15 -24.58 -23.04 22.95
CA LEU A 15 -23.48 -22.63 22.10
C LEU A 15 -23.95 -21.46 21.23
N LEU A 16 -23.57 -20.25 21.60
CA LEU A 16 -23.61 -19.10 20.72
C LEU A 16 -22.55 -19.30 19.62
N LEU A 17 -22.96 -19.84 18.48
CA LEU A 17 -22.21 -19.74 17.24
C LEU A 17 -22.10 -18.25 16.89
N ALA A 18 -20.93 -17.67 17.11
CA ALA A 18 -20.58 -16.38 16.55
C ALA A 18 -20.59 -16.53 15.01
N ALA A 19 -21.67 -16.09 14.37
CA ALA A 19 -21.73 -15.96 12.94
C ALA A 19 -20.64 -14.94 12.54
N ALA A 20 -19.60 -15.42 11.88
CA ALA A 20 -18.66 -14.56 11.15
C ALA A 20 -19.51 -13.75 10.17
N THR A 21 -19.62 -12.44 10.37
CA THR A 21 -20.23 -11.53 9.40
C THR A 21 -19.30 -11.52 8.19
N GLN A 22 -19.59 -12.36 7.21
CA GLN A 22 -19.05 -12.22 5.88
C GLN A 22 -19.42 -10.81 5.39
N ALA A 23 -18.45 -10.12 4.77
CA ALA A 23 -18.75 -8.90 4.04
C ALA A 23 -19.94 -9.20 3.13
N GLN A 24 -20.99 -8.40 3.22
CA GLN A 24 -22.13 -8.59 2.33
C GLN A 24 -21.62 -8.40 0.91
N PRO A 25 -21.87 -9.36 0.00
CA PRO A 25 -21.57 -9.14 -1.41
C PRO A 25 -22.25 -7.84 -1.84
N ALA A 26 -21.58 -7.08 -2.72
CA ALA A 26 -22.19 -5.89 -3.31
C ALA A 26 -23.62 -6.24 -3.77
N PRO A 27 -24.60 -5.36 -3.57
CA PRO A 27 -25.96 -5.64 -3.96
C PRO A 27 -25.96 -6.04 -5.44
N PRO A 28 -26.70 -7.10 -5.82
CA PRO A 28 -26.77 -7.48 -7.22
C PRO A 28 -27.22 -6.26 -8.03
N CYS A 29 -26.61 -6.10 -9.19
CA CYS A 29 -27.00 -5.09 -10.15
C CYS A 29 -28.54 -5.11 -10.32
N PRO A 30 -29.24 -3.95 -10.28
CA PRO A 30 -30.71 -3.96 -10.34
C PRO A 30 -31.22 -4.35 -11.73
N GLU A 31 -32.14 -5.32 -11.78
CA GLU A 31 -32.86 -5.61 -13.00
C GLU A 31 -33.78 -4.42 -13.40
N PRO A 32 -33.91 -4.09 -14.69
CA PRO A 32 -33.41 -4.83 -15.87
C PRO A 32 -31.99 -4.42 -16.34
N ALA A 33 -31.33 -3.47 -15.67
CA ALA A 33 -30.02 -2.97 -16.09
C ALA A 33 -28.95 -4.06 -16.15
N CYS A 34 -29.04 -5.07 -15.29
CA CYS A 34 -28.12 -6.21 -15.27
C CYS A 34 -28.17 -7.09 -16.51
N SER A 35 -29.25 -7.05 -17.25
CA SER A 35 -29.41 -7.78 -18.51
C SER A 35 -28.81 -7.04 -19.73
N ALA A 36 -28.25 -5.82 -19.52
CA ALA A 36 -27.64 -5.06 -20.59
C ALA A 36 -26.42 -5.80 -21.16
N VAL A 37 -26.32 -5.84 -22.48
CA VAL A 37 -25.18 -6.41 -23.19
C VAL A 37 -24.07 -5.38 -23.29
N ALA A 38 -22.86 -5.76 -22.88
CA ALA A 38 -21.70 -4.87 -22.97
C ALA A 38 -21.36 -4.55 -24.45
N GLY A 39 -21.10 -3.28 -24.74
CA GLY A 39 -20.62 -2.86 -26.05
C GLY A 39 -19.18 -3.35 -26.31
N SER A 40 -18.84 -3.52 -27.60
CA SER A 40 -17.50 -3.94 -28.04
C SER A 40 -16.59 -2.73 -28.22
N ARG A 41 -15.30 -2.90 -27.92
CA ARG A 41 -14.25 -1.97 -28.31
C ARG A 41 -13.78 -2.33 -29.73
N THR A 42 -13.54 -1.31 -30.55
CA THR A 42 -13.03 -1.49 -31.93
C THR A 42 -11.52 -1.71 -31.97
N GLU A 43 -10.79 -1.16 -30.99
CA GLU A 43 -9.34 -1.22 -30.91
C GLU A 43 -8.85 -1.56 -29.49
N GLY A 44 -7.62 -2.04 -29.39
CA GLY A 44 -7.01 -2.47 -28.14
C GLY A 44 -7.44 -3.87 -27.69
N TRP A 45 -7.15 -4.20 -26.45
CA TRP A 45 -7.54 -5.49 -25.88
C TRP A 45 -9.06 -5.52 -25.58
N PRO A 46 -9.80 -6.56 -26.02
CA PRO A 46 -11.27 -6.60 -25.89
C PRO A 46 -11.81 -6.47 -24.47
N ARG A 47 -11.02 -6.90 -23.47
CA ARG A 47 -11.40 -6.84 -22.04
C ARG A 47 -10.81 -5.64 -21.30
N GLN A 48 -10.13 -4.73 -21.98
CA GLN A 48 -9.60 -3.52 -21.37
C GLN A 48 -10.74 -2.63 -20.90
N SER A 49 -10.73 -2.20 -19.64
CA SER A 49 -11.81 -1.43 -19.01
C SER A 49 -11.97 -0.04 -19.64
N ARG A 50 -10.86 0.57 -20.05
CA ARG A 50 -10.79 1.90 -20.67
C ARG A 50 -9.57 2.01 -21.60
N ALA A 51 -9.49 3.09 -22.39
CA ALA A 51 -8.29 3.41 -23.16
C ALA A 51 -7.16 3.86 -22.20
N GLU A 52 -5.91 3.70 -22.65
CA GLU A 52 -4.81 4.45 -22.07
C GLU A 52 -5.05 5.95 -22.27
N VAL A 53 -4.66 6.76 -21.29
CA VAL A 53 -4.61 8.22 -21.47
C VAL A 53 -3.26 8.59 -22.07
N ILE A 54 -3.27 9.35 -23.16
CA ILE A 54 -2.07 9.78 -23.85
C ILE A 54 -2.00 11.30 -23.82
N ALA A 55 -0.86 11.86 -23.39
CA ALA A 55 -0.65 13.30 -23.29
C ALA A 55 0.84 13.66 -23.43
N GLN A 56 1.16 14.94 -23.62
CA GLN A 56 2.52 15.40 -23.85
C GLN A 56 3.00 16.46 -22.84
N HIS A 57 2.10 17.32 -22.35
CA HIS A 57 2.49 18.45 -21.52
C HIS A 57 2.46 18.15 -20.02
N GLY A 58 1.75 17.08 -19.63
CA GLY A 58 1.70 16.62 -18.27
C GLY A 58 0.74 15.45 -18.10
N MET A 59 0.98 14.63 -17.07
CA MET A 59 0.18 13.45 -16.76
C MET A 59 0.07 13.27 -15.25
N VAL A 60 -1.13 12.92 -14.78
CA VAL A 60 -1.39 12.53 -13.39
C VAL A 60 -2.25 11.27 -13.38
N THR A 61 -1.91 10.30 -12.54
CA THR A 61 -2.76 9.13 -12.27
C THR A 61 -2.83 8.85 -10.79
N SER A 62 -4.04 8.58 -10.28
CA SER A 62 -4.29 8.27 -8.88
C SER A 62 -5.54 7.41 -8.70
N SER A 63 -5.79 6.93 -7.49
CA SER A 63 -6.94 6.10 -7.14
C SER A 63 -8.27 6.85 -7.07
N GLN A 64 -8.26 8.21 -7.16
CA GLN A 64 -9.48 9.01 -7.00
C GLN A 64 -9.47 10.26 -7.91
N PRO A 65 -10.58 10.53 -8.66
CA PRO A 65 -10.62 11.59 -9.66
C PRO A 65 -10.35 13.01 -9.14
N LEU A 66 -10.87 13.38 -7.96
CA LEU A 66 -10.68 14.73 -7.40
C LEU A 66 -9.19 14.99 -7.13
N ALA A 67 -8.46 13.97 -6.67
CA ALA A 67 -7.02 14.07 -6.44
C ALA A 67 -6.24 14.17 -7.75
N THR A 68 -6.61 13.38 -8.77
CA THR A 68 -6.01 13.49 -10.10
C THR A 68 -6.21 14.88 -10.70
N GLN A 69 -7.41 15.46 -10.56
CA GLN A 69 -7.72 16.81 -11.06
C GLN A 69 -6.93 17.89 -10.32
N ALA A 70 -6.74 17.76 -9.01
CA ALA A 70 -5.93 18.71 -8.24
C ALA A 70 -4.47 18.73 -8.73
N GLY A 71 -3.85 17.54 -8.92
CA GLY A 71 -2.50 17.46 -9.49
C GLY A 71 -2.41 18.05 -10.89
N LEU A 72 -3.41 17.75 -11.75
CA LEU A 72 -3.47 18.29 -13.10
C LEU A 72 -3.61 19.84 -13.11
N ALA A 73 -4.38 20.39 -12.16
CA ALA A 73 -4.52 21.83 -11.99
C ALA A 73 -3.19 22.50 -11.59
N ILE A 74 -2.39 21.85 -10.74
CA ILE A 74 -1.05 22.31 -10.38
C ILE A 74 -0.14 22.37 -11.62
N LEU A 75 -0.08 21.27 -12.42
CA LEU A 75 0.71 21.25 -13.64
C LEU A 75 0.30 22.38 -14.62
N ARG A 76 -1.00 22.58 -14.82
CA ARG A 76 -1.53 23.63 -15.70
C ARG A 76 -1.25 25.05 -15.21
N ARG A 77 -1.07 25.24 -13.91
CA ARG A 77 -0.68 26.53 -13.29
C ARG A 77 0.85 26.77 -13.33
N GLY A 78 1.61 25.85 -13.92
CA GLY A 78 3.06 25.96 -14.06
C GLY A 78 3.90 25.29 -12.95
N GLY A 79 3.26 24.57 -12.04
CA GLY A 79 3.95 23.67 -11.12
C GLY A 79 4.54 22.47 -11.87
N ASN A 80 5.53 21.83 -11.28
CA ASN A 80 6.19 20.66 -11.85
C ASN A 80 5.58 19.33 -11.33
N ALA A 81 6.17 18.20 -11.75
CA ALA A 81 5.69 16.88 -11.37
C ALA A 81 5.69 16.65 -9.84
N ILE A 82 6.66 17.22 -9.10
CA ILE A 82 6.71 17.11 -7.63
C ILE A 82 5.57 17.90 -6.98
N ASP A 83 5.34 19.14 -7.41
CA ASP A 83 4.26 19.98 -6.89
C ASP A 83 2.90 19.29 -7.10
N ALA A 84 2.69 18.72 -8.29
CA ALA A 84 1.48 17.96 -8.63
C ALA A 84 1.35 16.68 -7.78
N ALA A 85 2.46 15.98 -7.51
CA ALA A 85 2.45 14.77 -6.69
C ALA A 85 2.03 15.08 -5.25
N ILE A 86 2.55 16.16 -4.65
CA ILE A 86 2.19 16.56 -3.29
C ILE A 86 0.74 17.01 -3.23
N ALA A 87 0.26 17.79 -4.19
CA ALA A 87 -1.15 18.21 -4.25
C ALA A 87 -2.11 17.01 -4.38
N THR A 88 -1.79 16.07 -5.27
CA THR A 88 -2.56 14.82 -5.42
C THR A 88 -2.56 14.01 -4.13
N SER A 89 -1.38 13.84 -3.50
CA SER A 89 -1.22 13.12 -2.23
C SER A 89 -2.02 13.76 -1.09
N ALA A 90 -2.01 15.08 -0.99
CA ALA A 90 -2.76 15.82 0.02
C ALA A 90 -4.28 15.68 -0.15
N VAL A 91 -4.78 15.76 -1.39
CA VAL A 91 -6.21 15.56 -1.68
C VAL A 91 -6.62 14.11 -1.39
N LEU A 92 -5.81 13.11 -1.75
CA LEU A 92 -6.07 11.71 -1.38
C LEU A 92 -6.23 11.54 0.14
N GLY A 93 -5.42 12.24 0.95
CA GLY A 93 -5.56 12.23 2.41
C GLY A 93 -6.88 12.80 2.94
N VAL A 94 -7.62 13.54 2.11
CA VAL A 94 -8.96 14.05 2.43
C VAL A 94 -10.05 13.12 1.90
N VAL A 95 -9.92 12.64 0.65
CA VAL A 95 -11.00 11.92 -0.06
C VAL A 95 -10.92 10.39 0.08
N GLU A 96 -9.76 9.86 0.49
CA GLU A 96 -9.55 8.44 0.88
C GLU A 96 -8.98 8.32 2.31
N PRO A 97 -9.67 8.89 3.34
CA PRO A 97 -9.10 9.04 4.68
C PRO A 97 -8.86 7.71 5.42
N PHE A 98 -9.47 6.62 4.95
CA PHE A 98 -9.26 5.28 5.48
C PHE A 98 -7.95 4.65 5.00
N SER A 99 -7.36 5.15 3.89
CA SER A 99 -6.14 4.62 3.27
C SER A 99 -4.90 5.45 3.59
N THR A 100 -5.06 6.78 3.72
CA THR A 100 -3.94 7.71 3.83
C THR A 100 -4.31 8.99 4.59
N GLY A 101 -3.32 9.83 4.92
CA GLY A 101 -3.52 11.10 5.61
C GLY A 101 -2.21 11.73 6.11
N ILE A 102 -2.28 12.99 6.55
CA ILE A 102 -1.12 13.78 6.99
C ILE A 102 -0.33 13.15 8.15
N ALA A 103 -0.95 12.25 8.92
CA ALA A 103 -0.29 11.51 9.99
C ALA A 103 0.10 10.08 9.56
N GLY A 104 0.42 9.88 8.29
CA GLY A 104 0.88 8.63 7.69
C GLY A 104 2.35 8.60 7.35
N ASP A 105 2.73 7.59 6.54
CA ASP A 105 4.04 7.41 5.92
C ASP A 105 4.00 7.80 4.45
N PHE A 106 5.13 8.28 3.94
CA PHE A 106 5.26 8.72 2.56
C PHE A 106 6.59 8.25 1.97
N PHE A 107 6.53 7.67 0.76
CA PHE A 107 7.71 7.34 -0.02
C PHE A 107 7.55 7.86 -1.44
N LEU A 108 8.65 8.24 -2.07
CA LEU A 108 8.66 8.55 -3.48
C LEU A 108 9.92 8.06 -4.18
N ILE A 109 9.80 7.85 -5.49
CA ILE A 109 10.93 7.84 -6.44
C ILE A 109 10.65 8.94 -7.46
N VAL A 110 11.64 9.79 -7.70
CA VAL A 110 11.59 10.84 -8.72
C VAL A 110 12.71 10.66 -9.75
N TYR A 111 12.36 10.66 -11.02
CA TYR A 111 13.30 10.89 -12.10
C TYR A 111 13.40 12.39 -12.35
N SER A 112 14.59 12.97 -12.12
CA SER A 112 14.90 14.34 -12.47
C SER A 112 15.43 14.40 -13.91
N ALA A 113 14.68 15.02 -14.79
CA ALA A 113 15.09 15.20 -16.20
C ALA A 113 16.32 16.10 -16.32
N ARG A 114 16.47 17.10 -15.42
CA ARG A 114 17.63 17.97 -15.33
C ARG A 114 18.91 17.18 -15.02
N ASP A 115 18.85 16.31 -14.02
CA ASP A 115 20.00 15.57 -13.51
C ASP A 115 20.18 14.22 -14.21
N LYS A 116 19.18 13.77 -14.97
CA LYS A 116 19.09 12.45 -15.62
C LYS A 116 19.32 11.31 -14.63
N LYS A 117 18.79 11.45 -13.42
CA LYS A 117 19.00 10.54 -12.29
C LYS A 117 17.70 10.28 -11.55
N LEU A 118 17.60 9.09 -10.95
CA LEU A 118 16.58 8.73 -9.97
C LEU A 118 17.04 9.15 -8.57
N TYR A 119 16.10 9.66 -7.78
CA TYR A 119 16.24 9.92 -6.36
C TYR A 119 15.09 9.23 -5.64
N ALA A 120 15.33 8.71 -4.46
CA ALA A 120 14.29 8.09 -3.63
C ALA A 120 14.25 8.71 -2.24
N LEU A 121 13.05 8.86 -1.69
CA LEU A 121 12.81 9.42 -0.36
C LEU A 121 12.09 8.41 0.51
N ASP A 122 12.67 8.13 1.68
CA ASP A 122 12.02 7.41 2.78
C ASP A 122 11.55 8.40 3.84
N ALA A 123 10.24 8.58 3.93
CA ALA A 123 9.57 9.30 4.99
C ALA A 123 8.63 8.35 5.77
N SER A 124 9.12 7.15 6.08
CA SER A 124 8.45 6.25 7.01
C SER A 124 8.71 6.61 8.47
N GLY A 125 7.73 6.36 9.30
CA GLY A 125 7.78 6.71 10.72
C GLY A 125 8.77 5.87 11.51
N THR A 126 9.39 6.47 12.51
CA THR A 126 10.25 5.79 13.48
C THR A 126 9.49 5.44 14.75
N ALA A 127 9.86 4.34 15.41
CA ALA A 127 9.33 4.01 16.72
C ALA A 127 9.63 5.12 17.74
N PRO A 128 8.67 5.54 18.58
CA PRO A 128 8.92 6.51 19.66
C PRO A 128 10.04 6.06 20.61
N SER A 129 10.69 7.00 21.26
CA SER A 129 11.80 6.75 22.20
C SER A 129 11.45 5.81 23.35
N GLY A 130 10.20 5.76 23.78
CA GLY A 130 9.72 4.83 24.79
C GLY A 130 9.22 3.48 24.27
N ALA A 131 9.28 3.20 22.96
CA ALA A 131 8.79 1.95 22.39
C ALA A 131 9.88 0.88 22.39
N THR A 132 10.02 0.16 23.49
CA THR A 132 11.02 -0.91 23.68
C THR A 132 10.36 -2.28 23.82
N PRO A 133 11.05 -3.40 23.45
CA PRO A 133 10.53 -4.75 23.65
C PRO A 133 10.16 -5.03 25.11
N ASP A 134 10.92 -4.49 26.06
CA ASP A 134 10.67 -4.69 27.50
C ASP A 134 9.41 -3.95 27.96
N ARG A 135 9.12 -2.75 27.42
CA ARG A 135 7.85 -2.07 27.66
C ARG A 135 6.67 -2.89 27.16
N PHE A 136 6.76 -3.45 25.94
CA PHE A 136 5.70 -4.31 25.41
C PHE A 136 5.51 -5.56 26.26
N ALA A 137 6.60 -6.20 26.70
CA ALA A 137 6.55 -7.35 27.61
C ALA A 137 5.88 -7.00 28.96
N ALA A 138 6.20 -5.85 29.54
CA ALA A 138 5.58 -5.35 30.78
C ALA A 138 4.06 -5.07 30.61
N LEU A 139 3.61 -4.78 29.39
CA LEU A 139 2.19 -4.62 29.02
C LEU A 139 1.50 -5.95 28.65
N GLY A 140 2.21 -7.09 28.73
CA GLY A 140 1.69 -8.42 28.44
C GLY A 140 1.80 -8.87 26.98
N TYR A 141 2.50 -8.12 26.13
CA TYR A 141 2.74 -8.50 24.74
C TYR A 141 4.04 -9.29 24.60
N THR A 142 3.97 -10.44 23.94
CA THR A 142 5.13 -11.31 23.67
C THR A 142 5.08 -11.82 22.24
N ALA A 143 6.25 -12.23 21.71
CA ALA A 143 6.31 -12.86 20.40
C ALA A 143 5.36 -14.05 20.30
N ASP A 144 4.63 -14.12 19.20
CA ASP A 144 3.69 -15.19 18.91
C ASP A 144 4.39 -16.26 18.06
N PRO A 145 4.58 -17.49 18.57
CA PRO A 145 5.26 -18.54 17.82
C PRO A 145 4.50 -18.97 16.56
N ASP A 146 3.18 -18.75 16.51
CA ASP A 146 2.33 -19.06 15.35
C ASP A 146 2.30 -17.93 14.31
N ASN A 147 2.88 -16.79 14.64
CA ASN A 147 3.09 -15.64 13.75
C ASN A 147 4.59 -15.35 13.59
N TRP A 148 5.28 -16.18 12.82
CA TRP A 148 6.73 -16.13 12.63
C TRP A 148 7.23 -15.06 11.65
N GLY A 149 6.29 -14.38 10.97
CA GLY A 149 6.60 -13.32 10.01
C GLY A 149 6.78 -11.95 10.66
N ILE A 150 6.44 -10.93 9.91
CA ILE A 150 6.26 -9.57 10.42
C ILE A 150 5.07 -9.54 11.40
N SER A 151 5.06 -8.58 12.31
CA SER A 151 3.95 -8.34 13.28
C SER A 151 3.84 -9.33 14.45
N SER A 152 4.80 -10.25 14.63
CA SER A 152 4.74 -11.22 15.71
C SER A 152 4.69 -10.56 17.09
N GLY A 153 3.58 -10.77 17.79
CA GLY A 153 3.35 -10.25 19.14
C GLY A 153 2.94 -8.77 19.22
N MET A 154 2.95 -8.03 18.12
CA MET A 154 2.51 -6.64 18.12
C MET A 154 0.97 -6.55 18.24
N PRO A 155 0.43 -5.52 18.93
CA PRO A 155 -1.01 -5.26 18.91
C PRO A 155 -1.45 -4.87 17.49
N GLY A 156 -2.70 -5.19 17.13
CA GLY A 156 -3.24 -4.94 15.78
C GLY A 156 -3.58 -3.47 15.49
N GLY A 157 -3.59 -2.60 16.52
CA GLY A 157 -3.93 -1.18 16.40
C GLY A 157 -3.80 -0.45 17.73
N GLY A 158 -4.34 0.75 17.82
CA GLY A 158 -4.27 1.60 18.99
C GLY A 158 -2.93 2.31 19.16
N ILE A 159 -2.75 3.00 20.30
CA ILE A 159 -1.65 3.95 20.50
C ILE A 159 -0.26 3.32 20.49
N LEU A 160 -0.14 2.06 20.88
CA LEU A 160 1.13 1.35 20.92
C LEU A 160 1.69 1.03 19.54
N THR A 161 0.88 1.14 18.48
CA THR A 161 1.28 0.90 17.10
C THR A 161 1.57 2.18 16.32
N VAL A 162 1.38 3.34 16.94
CA VAL A 162 1.65 4.63 16.30
C VAL A 162 3.15 4.91 16.32
N THR A 163 3.74 5.05 15.14
CA THR A 163 5.11 5.56 14.97
C THR A 163 5.08 7.06 14.68
N VAL A 164 6.22 7.74 14.67
CA VAL A 164 6.27 9.17 14.35
C VAL A 164 5.78 9.39 12.92
N PRO A 165 4.71 10.16 12.66
CA PRO A 165 4.21 10.34 11.31
C PRO A 165 5.23 11.02 10.40
N GLY A 166 5.45 10.46 9.20
CA GLY A 166 6.50 10.93 8.29
C GLY A 166 6.01 11.78 7.11
N ALA A 167 4.73 11.68 6.73
CA ALA A 167 4.22 12.19 5.45
C ALA A 167 4.49 13.68 5.24
N VAL A 168 4.17 14.54 6.21
CA VAL A 168 4.35 16.01 6.07
C VAL A 168 5.83 16.37 5.91
N ARG A 169 6.74 15.70 6.64
CA ARG A 169 8.18 15.92 6.46
C ARG A 169 8.68 15.41 5.11
N GLY A 170 8.09 14.33 4.60
CA GLY A 170 8.35 13.84 3.25
C GLY A 170 7.93 14.84 2.17
N TRP A 171 6.74 15.43 2.30
CA TRP A 171 6.28 16.50 1.39
C TRP A 171 7.22 17.71 1.42
N ASP A 172 7.57 18.18 2.61
CA ASP A 172 8.49 19.32 2.80
C ASP A 172 9.87 19.06 2.15
N ALA A 173 10.43 17.86 2.37
CA ALA A 173 11.70 17.46 1.78
C ALA A 173 11.64 17.38 0.25
N ALA A 174 10.57 16.82 -0.30
CA ALA A 174 10.39 16.71 -1.75
C ALA A 174 10.23 18.08 -2.42
N LEU A 175 9.39 18.97 -1.86
CA LEU A 175 9.19 20.33 -2.36
C LEU A 175 10.48 21.16 -2.27
N LYS A 176 11.23 21.10 -1.17
CA LYS A 176 12.49 21.85 -1.00
C LYS A 176 13.58 21.42 -1.99
N CYS A 177 13.63 20.13 -2.36
CA CYS A 177 14.66 19.63 -3.28
C CYS A 177 14.29 19.82 -4.75
N PHE A 178 13.03 19.61 -5.11
CA PHE A 178 12.61 19.50 -6.51
C PHE A 178 11.37 20.31 -6.86
N GLY A 179 10.60 20.80 -5.87
CA GLY A 179 9.38 21.58 -6.10
C GLY A 179 9.67 23.01 -6.58
N THR A 180 8.66 23.63 -7.15
CA THR A 180 8.65 25.04 -7.56
C THR A 180 7.58 25.85 -6.81
N MET A 181 6.67 25.17 -6.11
CA MET A 181 5.58 25.75 -5.32
C MET A 181 5.72 25.41 -3.83
N GLY A 182 5.08 26.20 -2.97
CA GLY A 182 5.07 25.98 -1.52
C GLY A 182 3.77 25.31 -1.05
N PHE A 183 3.71 24.96 0.24
CA PHE A 183 2.51 24.38 0.85
C PHE A 183 1.25 25.23 0.69
N ASN A 184 1.39 26.57 0.68
CA ASN A 184 0.28 27.49 0.45
C ASN A 184 -0.46 27.21 -0.87
N GLU A 185 0.25 26.75 -1.89
CA GLU A 185 -0.30 26.49 -3.23
C GLU A 185 -0.71 25.03 -3.39
N VAL A 186 0.19 24.08 -3.06
CA VAL A 186 -0.05 22.65 -3.31
C VAL A 186 -1.11 22.03 -2.38
N LEU A 187 -1.36 22.61 -1.19
CA LEU A 187 -2.36 22.12 -0.26
C LEU A 187 -3.73 22.82 -0.42
N ALA A 188 -3.89 23.77 -1.37
CA ALA A 188 -5.10 24.58 -1.48
C ALA A 188 -6.36 23.75 -1.73
N ASP A 189 -6.32 22.82 -2.69
CA ASP A 189 -7.47 21.98 -3.03
C ASP A 189 -7.81 20.99 -1.90
N ALA A 190 -6.79 20.43 -1.22
CA ALA A 190 -7.01 19.57 -0.07
C ALA A 190 -7.69 20.32 1.09
N ALA A 191 -7.22 21.53 1.40
CA ALA A 191 -7.84 22.38 2.41
C ALA A 191 -9.29 22.78 2.03
N LEU A 192 -9.55 23.04 0.75
CA LEU A 192 -10.88 23.34 0.23
C LEU A 192 -11.83 22.14 0.40
N TYR A 193 -11.43 20.94 -0.04
CA TYR A 193 -12.26 19.74 0.10
C TYR A 193 -12.50 19.35 1.56
N ALA A 194 -11.51 19.53 2.44
CA ALA A 194 -11.70 19.31 3.87
C ALA A 194 -12.71 20.29 4.50
N ASP A 195 -12.67 21.58 4.11
CA ASP A 195 -13.52 22.66 4.64
C ASP A 195 -14.94 22.64 4.05
N LYS A 196 -15.05 22.60 2.73
CA LYS A 196 -16.34 22.67 2.02
C LYS A 196 -16.98 21.30 1.79
N GLY A 197 -16.19 20.24 1.88
CA GLY A 197 -16.58 18.86 1.66
C GLY A 197 -16.41 18.40 0.22
N PHE A 198 -16.51 17.09 0.07
CA PHE A 198 -16.47 16.40 -1.22
C PHE A 198 -17.60 15.35 -1.31
N PRO A 199 -18.12 15.07 -2.52
CA PRO A 199 -19.12 14.01 -2.70
C PRO A 199 -18.44 12.63 -2.56
N VAL A 200 -19.00 11.79 -1.70
CA VAL A 200 -18.52 10.41 -1.50
C VAL A 200 -18.91 9.55 -2.69
N SER A 201 -17.95 8.91 -3.33
CA SER A 201 -18.18 8.00 -4.46
C SER A 201 -18.64 6.61 -4.00
N PRO A 202 -19.16 5.76 -4.89
CA PRO A 202 -19.55 4.39 -4.55
C PRO A 202 -18.40 3.56 -3.96
N ARG A 203 -17.19 3.69 -4.52
CA ARG A 203 -16.03 2.93 -4.02
C ARG A 203 -15.59 3.44 -2.65
N ILE A 204 -15.52 4.76 -2.46
CA ILE A 204 -15.19 5.36 -1.17
C ILE A 204 -16.20 4.95 -0.10
N ALA A 205 -17.51 4.97 -0.40
CA ALA A 205 -18.55 4.50 0.53
C ALA A 205 -18.39 3.03 0.91
N ALA A 206 -18.05 2.17 -0.06
CA ALA A 206 -17.84 0.74 0.17
C ALA A 206 -16.59 0.44 1.01
N ASP A 207 -15.50 1.20 0.81
CA ASP A 207 -14.25 1.04 1.55
C ASP A 207 -14.27 1.74 2.94
N TRP A 208 -15.31 2.54 3.25
CA TRP A 208 -15.44 3.26 4.52
C TRP A 208 -15.86 2.34 5.67
N ILE A 209 -14.99 1.42 6.02
CA ILE A 209 -15.24 0.40 7.05
C ILE A 209 -14.37 0.68 8.26
N MET A 210 -14.98 1.32 9.29
CA MET A 210 -14.26 1.54 10.56
C MET A 210 -13.94 0.20 11.23
N PRO A 211 -12.69 0.01 11.69
CA PRO A 211 -12.28 -1.19 12.39
C PRO A 211 -13.11 -1.37 13.67
N LYS A 212 -13.77 -2.52 13.82
CA LYS A 212 -14.47 -2.90 15.05
C LYS A 212 -13.51 -3.56 16.02
N GLY A 213 -13.54 -3.13 17.27
CA GLY A 213 -12.82 -3.82 18.35
C GLY A 213 -11.31 -3.62 18.35
N LEU A 214 -10.77 -2.51 17.80
CA LEU A 214 -9.38 -2.15 18.03
C LEU A 214 -9.15 -1.82 19.50
N PRO A 215 -8.09 -2.37 20.14
CA PRO A 215 -7.75 -2.02 21.51
C PRO A 215 -7.33 -0.56 21.59
N LEU A 216 -8.15 0.27 22.24
CA LEU A 216 -7.83 1.68 22.52
C LEU A 216 -6.72 1.83 23.55
N LYS A 217 -6.75 0.97 24.55
CA LYS A 217 -5.66 0.66 25.50
C LYS A 217 -5.35 -0.81 25.36
N ALA A 218 -4.28 -1.28 25.93
CA ALA A 218 -3.93 -2.71 25.92
C ALA A 218 -5.07 -3.67 26.31
N CYS A 219 -6.17 -3.15 26.82
CA CYS A 219 -7.30 -3.91 27.37
C CYS A 219 -8.67 -3.63 26.73
N CYS A 220 -8.80 -2.73 25.75
CA CYS A 220 -10.13 -2.21 25.38
C CYS A 220 -10.46 -2.44 23.89
N THR A 221 -11.71 -2.82 23.63
CA THR A 221 -12.25 -3.15 22.30
C THR A 221 -13.19 -2.09 21.73
N ALA A 222 -13.35 -0.93 22.38
CA ALA A 222 -14.22 0.14 21.93
C ALA A 222 -13.54 1.07 20.90
N LEU A 223 -14.30 1.58 19.96
CA LEU A 223 -13.83 2.62 19.02
C LEU A 223 -13.48 3.90 19.80
N ASP A 224 -12.44 4.60 19.33
CA ASP A 224 -12.08 5.92 19.86
C ASP A 224 -13.25 6.91 19.64
N PRO A 225 -13.75 7.59 20.69
CA PRO A 225 -14.86 8.53 20.57
C PRO A 225 -14.60 9.66 19.55
N ASP A 226 -13.36 10.16 19.47
CA ASP A 226 -12.97 11.19 18.51
C ASP A 226 -13.03 10.67 17.08
N SER A 227 -12.67 9.39 16.86
CA SER A 227 -12.77 8.74 15.56
C SER A 227 -14.24 8.54 15.15
N VAL A 228 -15.10 8.12 16.08
CA VAL A 228 -16.55 8.02 15.82
C VAL A 228 -17.14 9.39 15.45
N ALA A 229 -16.84 10.42 16.25
CA ALA A 229 -17.34 11.77 16.00
C ALA A 229 -16.88 12.35 14.65
N THR A 230 -15.63 12.05 14.25
CA THR A 230 -15.04 12.59 13.02
C THR A 230 -15.49 11.83 11.77
N TRP A 231 -15.43 10.50 11.81
CA TRP A 231 -15.54 9.64 10.63
C TRP A 231 -16.90 8.98 10.45
N LEU A 232 -17.73 8.98 11.49
CA LEU A 232 -19.08 8.43 11.45
C LEU A 232 -20.12 9.49 11.86
N PRO A 233 -20.28 10.58 11.08
CA PRO A 233 -21.24 11.64 11.42
C PRO A 233 -22.65 11.05 11.54
N GLY A 234 -23.32 11.33 12.66
CA GLY A 234 -24.61 10.71 12.97
C GLY A 234 -24.54 9.20 13.25
N GLY A 235 -23.34 8.66 13.58
CA GLY A 235 -23.13 7.26 13.97
C GLY A 235 -23.03 6.28 12.81
N LYS A 236 -22.93 6.73 11.56
CA LYS A 236 -22.84 5.88 10.36
C LYS A 236 -21.79 6.39 9.37
N ALA A 237 -21.25 5.49 8.55
CA ALA A 237 -20.43 5.86 7.42
C ALA A 237 -21.22 6.70 6.39
N PRO A 238 -20.59 7.67 5.73
CA PRO A 238 -21.25 8.46 4.69
C PRO A 238 -21.63 7.58 3.50
N ALA A 239 -22.83 7.81 2.96
CA ALA A 239 -23.34 7.09 1.80
C ALA A 239 -22.86 7.73 0.48
N THR A 240 -22.96 6.98 -0.61
CA THR A 240 -22.69 7.48 -1.96
C THR A 240 -23.49 8.75 -2.24
N GLY A 241 -22.81 9.81 -2.70
CA GLY A 241 -23.38 11.12 -3.01
C GLY A 241 -23.51 12.06 -1.81
N GLU A 242 -23.33 11.59 -0.58
CA GLU A 242 -23.29 12.49 0.59
C GLU A 242 -22.03 13.37 0.55
N ILE A 243 -22.17 14.61 1.05
CA ILE A 243 -21.04 15.54 1.17
C ILE A 243 -20.37 15.33 2.53
N PHE A 244 -19.17 14.76 2.51
CA PHE A 244 -18.37 14.61 3.72
C PHE A 244 -17.45 15.81 3.93
N ARG A 245 -17.34 16.30 5.18
CA ARG A 245 -16.51 17.43 5.60
C ARG A 245 -15.66 17.03 6.80
N ASN A 246 -14.45 17.58 6.85
CA ASN A 246 -13.56 17.43 8.00
C ASN A 246 -12.95 18.79 8.39
N PRO A 247 -13.67 19.64 9.16
CA PRO A 247 -13.18 20.96 9.54
C PRO A 247 -11.89 20.92 10.36
N GLY A 248 -11.67 19.85 11.13
CA GLY A 248 -10.41 19.63 11.86
C GLY A 248 -9.22 19.49 10.91
N LEU A 249 -9.36 18.64 9.89
CA LEU A 249 -8.32 18.47 8.88
C LEU A 249 -8.08 19.74 8.06
N ALA A 250 -9.15 20.50 7.77
CA ALA A 250 -9.02 21.81 7.13
C ALA A 250 -8.16 22.77 7.96
N ARG A 251 -8.31 22.78 9.31
CA ARG A 251 -7.46 23.59 10.19
C ARG A 251 -6.01 23.13 10.13
N ALA A 252 -5.75 21.82 10.19
CA ALA A 252 -4.39 21.29 10.08
C ALA A 252 -3.72 21.69 8.76
N LEU A 253 -4.44 21.53 7.64
CA LEU A 253 -3.91 21.89 6.31
C LEU A 253 -3.65 23.40 6.19
N LYS A 254 -4.53 24.26 6.75
CA LYS A 254 -4.32 25.72 6.80
C LYS A 254 -3.10 26.11 7.63
N LEU A 255 -2.85 25.45 8.76
CA LEU A 255 -1.60 25.65 9.53
C LEU A 255 -0.37 25.26 8.71
N LEU A 256 -0.40 24.13 8.00
CA LEU A 256 0.71 23.73 7.12
C LEU A 256 0.94 24.75 5.99
N GLN A 257 -0.14 25.35 5.44
CA GLN A 257 -0.03 26.39 4.41
C GLN A 257 0.66 27.66 4.92
N THR A 258 0.45 28.02 6.19
CA THR A 258 0.95 29.29 6.77
C THR A 258 2.27 29.15 7.52
N GLU A 259 2.48 28.03 8.21
CA GLU A 259 3.62 27.82 9.12
C GLU A 259 4.58 26.73 8.61
N GLY A 260 4.23 26.04 7.51
CA GLY A 260 5.02 24.95 6.97
C GLY A 260 4.98 23.67 7.81
N ALA A 261 5.91 22.76 7.53
CA ALA A 261 5.98 21.46 8.20
C ALA A 261 6.23 21.56 9.72
N ASP A 262 6.79 22.67 10.21
CA ASP A 262 7.10 22.84 11.63
C ASP A 262 5.83 22.96 12.49
N ALA A 263 4.69 23.41 11.92
CA ALA A 263 3.40 23.34 12.59
C ALA A 263 3.06 21.92 13.05
N PHE A 264 3.44 20.91 12.23
CA PHE A 264 3.17 19.50 12.52
C PHE A 264 4.16 18.90 13.53
N TYR A 265 5.45 19.24 13.48
CA TYR A 265 6.49 18.55 14.23
C TYR A 265 6.92 19.26 15.51
N THR A 266 6.73 20.57 15.60
CA THR A 266 7.14 21.38 16.77
C THR A 266 6.01 22.27 17.28
N GLY A 267 5.00 22.56 16.46
CA GLY A 267 3.88 23.44 16.73
C GLY A 267 2.69 22.79 17.48
N ASP A 268 1.51 23.31 17.23
CA ASP A 268 0.29 22.94 17.92
C ASP A 268 -0.18 21.52 17.59
N ILE A 269 0.04 21.07 16.35
CA ILE A 269 -0.30 19.72 15.93
C ILE A 269 0.55 18.71 16.72
N ALA A 270 1.85 18.97 16.90
CA ALA A 270 2.72 18.12 17.72
C ALA A 270 2.23 18.03 19.16
N ARG A 271 1.78 19.14 19.74
CA ARG A 271 1.22 19.13 21.11
C ARG A 271 -0.01 18.24 21.23
N ALA A 272 -0.91 18.33 20.27
CA ALA A 272 -2.13 17.53 20.23
C ALA A 272 -1.86 16.03 20.03
N ILE A 273 -0.89 15.66 19.18
CA ILE A 273 -0.47 14.26 18.99
C ILE A 273 0.06 13.68 20.31
N VAL A 274 0.97 14.41 20.99
CA VAL A 274 1.54 13.96 22.25
C VAL A 274 0.49 13.86 23.34
N ALA A 275 -0.40 14.85 23.47
CA ALA A 275 -1.51 14.82 24.43
C ALA A 275 -2.42 13.58 24.21
N LYS A 276 -2.75 13.24 22.96
CA LYS A 276 -3.51 12.02 22.62
C LYS A 276 -2.72 10.76 22.99
N SER A 277 -1.41 10.74 22.73
CA SER A 277 -0.54 9.64 23.10
C SER A 277 -0.52 9.43 24.62
N ASP A 278 -0.29 10.49 25.39
CA ASP A 278 -0.22 10.43 26.85
C ASP A 278 -1.55 9.97 27.47
N ALA A 279 -2.67 10.51 26.99
CA ALA A 279 -4.01 10.16 27.47
C ALA A 279 -4.33 8.66 27.29
N LEU A 280 -3.73 8.01 26.30
CA LEU A 280 -3.95 6.60 25.97
C LEU A 280 -2.80 5.68 26.44
N GLY A 281 -1.81 6.20 27.17
CA GLY A 281 -0.66 5.45 27.66
C GLY A 281 0.33 5.09 26.55
N GLY A 282 0.44 5.90 25.52
CA GLY A 282 1.46 5.82 24.48
C GLY A 282 2.85 6.21 24.98
N SER A 283 3.78 6.34 24.04
CA SER A 283 5.18 6.72 24.36
C SER A 283 5.74 7.79 23.42
N MET A 284 4.90 8.40 22.60
CA MET A 284 5.29 9.49 21.71
C MET A 284 5.62 10.74 22.52
N THR A 285 6.77 11.32 22.27
CA THR A 285 7.20 12.57 22.91
C THR A 285 7.32 13.71 21.91
N ARG A 286 7.35 14.94 22.41
CA ARG A 286 7.64 16.10 21.54
C ARG A 286 9.04 16.05 20.92
N ALA A 287 10.00 15.45 21.63
CA ALA A 287 11.35 15.24 21.10
C ALA A 287 11.38 14.26 19.94
N ASP A 288 10.56 13.19 19.98
CA ASP A 288 10.43 12.23 18.87
C ASP A 288 9.92 12.93 17.61
N LEU A 289 8.89 13.75 17.73
CA LEU A 289 8.34 14.52 16.61
C LEU A 289 9.34 15.56 16.08
N ALA A 290 9.91 16.40 16.94
CA ALA A 290 10.86 17.46 16.56
C ALA A 290 12.16 16.89 15.95
N GLY A 291 12.58 15.72 16.43
CA GLY A 291 13.79 15.02 15.96
C GLY A 291 13.59 14.27 14.64
N TYR A 292 12.37 14.04 14.18
CA TYR A 292 12.10 13.23 12.99
C TYR A 292 12.63 13.89 11.71
N ARG A 293 13.23 13.08 10.82
CA ARG A 293 13.72 13.49 9.49
C ARG A 293 13.31 12.45 8.44
N ALA A 294 12.86 12.93 7.28
CA ALA A 294 12.79 12.14 6.07
C ALA A 294 14.20 11.99 5.48
N GLU A 295 14.50 10.87 4.87
CA GLU A 295 15.84 10.53 4.38
C GLU A 295 15.84 10.26 2.88
N TRP A 296 16.71 10.96 2.14
CA TRP A 296 17.02 10.60 0.76
C TRP A 296 17.89 9.35 0.76
N VAL A 297 17.47 8.33 -0.01
CA VAL A 297 18.12 7.04 -0.09
C VAL A 297 18.40 6.67 -1.55
N GLU A 298 19.40 5.82 -1.79
CA GLU A 298 19.66 5.33 -3.15
C GLU A 298 18.69 4.17 -3.47
N PRO A 299 17.96 4.23 -4.60
CA PRO A 299 17.14 3.10 -5.05
C PRO A 299 18.00 1.87 -5.32
N VAL A 300 17.48 0.68 -5.03
CA VAL A 300 18.11 -0.59 -5.39
C VAL A 300 17.56 -1.10 -6.71
N ALA A 301 18.36 -1.83 -7.48
CA ALA A 301 17.94 -2.24 -8.82
C ALA A 301 18.37 -3.66 -9.19
N THR A 302 17.66 -4.22 -10.17
CA THR A 302 18.08 -5.40 -10.93
C THR A 302 17.75 -5.23 -12.41
N ARG A 303 18.48 -5.95 -13.26
CA ARG A 303 18.16 -5.99 -14.69
C ARG A 303 17.20 -7.14 -14.99
N TYR A 304 16.11 -6.84 -15.72
CA TYR A 304 15.11 -7.82 -16.16
C TYR A 304 14.63 -7.49 -17.57
N ARG A 305 14.70 -8.45 -18.49
CA ARG A 305 14.30 -8.28 -19.90
C ARG A 305 14.88 -7.02 -20.56
N GLY A 306 16.13 -6.71 -20.27
CA GLY A 306 16.82 -5.55 -20.84
C GLY A 306 16.48 -4.20 -20.21
N HIS A 307 15.69 -4.18 -19.15
CA HIS A 307 15.33 -2.99 -18.39
C HIS A 307 15.97 -3.03 -16.99
N ASP A 308 16.31 -1.87 -16.45
CA ASP A 308 16.77 -1.71 -15.06
C ASP A 308 15.55 -1.37 -14.20
N ILE A 309 15.17 -2.30 -13.34
CA ILE A 309 14.01 -2.17 -12.45
C ILE A 309 14.52 -1.66 -11.12
N HIS A 310 14.02 -0.50 -10.71
CA HIS A 310 14.40 0.16 -9.46
C HIS A 310 13.26 0.10 -8.45
N GLU A 311 13.60 -0.12 -7.20
CA GLU A 311 12.69 -0.13 -6.05
C GLU A 311 13.32 0.59 -4.86
N LEU A 312 12.49 0.94 -3.88
CA LEU A 312 12.98 1.47 -2.61
C LEU A 312 13.82 0.42 -1.86
N PRO A 313 14.92 0.82 -1.20
CA PRO A 313 15.73 -0.06 -0.36
C PRO A 313 14.99 -0.45 0.94
N PRO A 314 15.52 -1.38 1.77
CA PRO A 314 15.03 -1.61 3.13
C PRO A 314 14.91 -0.30 3.94
N PRO A 315 13.92 -0.18 4.82
CA PRO A 315 13.00 -1.22 5.29
C PRO A 315 11.78 -1.45 4.38
N SER A 316 11.69 -0.78 3.21
CA SER A 316 10.64 -1.08 2.22
C SER A 316 10.69 -2.54 1.76
N GLN A 317 9.52 -3.09 1.42
CA GLN A 317 9.46 -4.42 0.79
C GLN A 317 9.79 -4.41 -0.71
N GLY A 318 10.00 -3.24 -1.33
CA GLY A 318 10.14 -3.10 -2.79
C GLY A 318 11.20 -4.03 -3.38
N TRP A 319 12.35 -4.19 -2.72
CA TRP A 319 13.42 -5.07 -3.19
C TRP A 319 13.00 -6.55 -3.38
N GLY A 320 11.91 -7.01 -2.75
CA GLY A 320 11.35 -8.34 -2.97
C GLY A 320 10.84 -8.54 -4.40
N THR A 321 10.33 -7.48 -5.05
CA THR A 321 10.01 -7.48 -6.50
C THR A 321 11.23 -7.88 -7.31
N LEU A 322 12.38 -7.29 -7.00
CA LEU A 322 13.64 -7.53 -7.72
C LEU A 322 14.12 -8.98 -7.56
N VAL A 323 13.99 -9.54 -6.35
CA VAL A 323 14.29 -10.95 -6.09
C VAL A 323 13.37 -11.87 -6.88
N MET A 324 12.04 -11.59 -6.89
CA MET A 324 11.08 -12.36 -7.68
C MET A 324 11.45 -12.37 -9.17
N LEU A 325 11.73 -11.21 -9.76
CA LEU A 325 12.11 -11.09 -11.17
C LEU A 325 13.41 -11.86 -11.48
N ASN A 326 14.40 -11.79 -10.59
CA ASN A 326 15.64 -12.55 -10.74
C ASN A 326 15.40 -14.06 -10.70
N ILE A 327 14.53 -14.54 -9.81
CA ILE A 327 14.14 -15.95 -9.73
C ILE A 327 13.41 -16.37 -11.01
N LEU A 328 12.42 -15.60 -11.46
CA LEU A 328 11.68 -15.90 -12.68
C LEU A 328 12.60 -15.99 -13.90
N GLU A 329 13.49 -15.03 -14.08
CA GLU A 329 14.44 -15.02 -15.20
C GLU A 329 15.41 -16.21 -15.18
N ALA A 330 15.93 -16.55 -13.99
CA ALA A 330 16.91 -17.62 -13.84
C ALA A 330 16.28 -19.03 -13.88
N CYS A 331 15.08 -19.18 -13.31
CA CYS A 331 14.54 -20.49 -12.96
C CYS A 331 13.45 -20.98 -13.92
N VAL A 332 12.67 -20.12 -14.57
CA VAL A 332 11.63 -20.57 -15.50
C VAL A 332 12.19 -21.44 -16.63
N PRO A 333 13.35 -21.15 -17.23
CA PRO A 333 13.97 -22.05 -18.22
C PRO A 333 14.38 -23.42 -17.64
N VAL A 334 14.65 -23.52 -16.33
CA VAL A 334 14.95 -24.76 -15.61
C VAL A 334 13.68 -25.54 -15.30
N TRP A 335 12.65 -24.84 -14.82
CA TRP A 335 11.37 -25.44 -14.42
C TRP A 335 10.54 -25.90 -15.63
N SER A 336 10.68 -25.24 -16.77
CA SER A 336 10.03 -25.56 -18.03
C SER A 336 11.05 -25.47 -19.17
N PRO A 337 11.83 -26.53 -19.43
CA PRO A 337 12.84 -26.53 -20.48
C PRO A 337 12.27 -26.12 -21.85
N GLY A 338 12.92 -25.13 -22.50
CA GLY A 338 12.43 -24.51 -23.72
C GLY A 338 11.26 -23.55 -23.54
N GLY A 339 10.76 -23.39 -22.31
CA GLY A 339 9.67 -22.46 -21.95
C GLY A 339 10.15 -21.11 -21.47
N SER A 340 9.23 -20.14 -21.52
CA SER A 340 9.33 -18.84 -20.85
C SER A 340 7.93 -18.47 -20.35
N LEU A 341 7.82 -17.42 -19.52
CA LEU A 341 6.50 -16.95 -19.09
C LEU A 341 5.64 -16.53 -20.31
N ALA A 342 6.25 -15.92 -21.31
CA ALA A 342 5.55 -15.56 -22.57
C ALA A 342 5.06 -16.78 -23.35
N VAL A 343 5.85 -17.86 -23.41
CA VAL A 343 5.48 -19.10 -24.10
C VAL A 343 4.40 -19.87 -23.36
N LEU A 344 4.47 -19.96 -22.01
CA LEU A 344 3.43 -20.58 -21.20
C LEU A 344 2.12 -19.78 -21.31
N GLY A 345 2.20 -18.48 -21.13
CA GLY A 345 1.06 -17.58 -21.13
C GLY A 345 0.10 -17.79 -19.92
N PRO A 346 -0.80 -16.84 -19.67
CA PRO A 346 -1.65 -16.83 -18.47
C PRO A 346 -2.77 -17.88 -18.47
N ARG A 347 -2.93 -18.67 -19.55
CA ARG A 347 -3.87 -19.82 -19.57
C ARG A 347 -3.25 -21.13 -19.07
N ASP A 348 -1.92 -21.21 -19.00
CA ASP A 348 -1.22 -22.37 -18.44
C ASP A 348 -1.11 -22.23 -16.92
N PRO A 349 -1.58 -23.19 -16.11
CA PRO A 349 -1.50 -23.13 -14.65
C PRO A 349 -0.05 -23.05 -14.14
N ARG A 350 0.94 -23.56 -14.89
CA ARG A 350 2.37 -23.45 -14.54
C ARG A 350 2.88 -22.02 -14.57
N TYR A 351 2.32 -21.16 -15.43
CA TYR A 351 2.63 -19.73 -15.44
C TYR A 351 2.37 -19.09 -14.07
N TRP A 352 1.21 -19.34 -13.50
CA TRP A 352 0.82 -18.83 -12.19
C TRP A 352 1.58 -19.54 -11.05
N HIS A 353 1.75 -20.85 -11.15
CA HIS A 353 2.53 -21.62 -10.19
C HIS A 353 3.95 -21.06 -10.05
N PHE A 354 4.65 -20.75 -11.13
CA PHE A 354 6.00 -20.22 -11.10
C PHE A 354 6.06 -18.80 -10.50
N LEU A 355 5.08 -17.95 -10.80
CA LEU A 355 4.95 -16.63 -10.19
C LEU A 355 4.73 -16.74 -8.67
N ILE A 356 3.88 -17.65 -8.23
CA ILE A 356 3.57 -17.87 -6.82
C ILE A 356 4.78 -18.44 -6.08
N GLU A 357 5.49 -19.42 -6.65
CA GLU A 357 6.67 -20.00 -6.02
C GLU A 357 7.84 -19.02 -5.97
N ALA A 358 8.06 -18.21 -7.01
CA ALA A 358 9.03 -17.11 -6.96
C ALA A 358 8.70 -16.11 -5.85
N LYS A 359 7.39 -15.78 -5.69
CA LYS A 359 6.93 -14.93 -4.59
C LYS A 359 7.22 -15.54 -3.22
N LYS A 360 6.92 -16.83 -3.01
CA LYS A 360 7.18 -17.51 -1.74
C LYS A 360 8.66 -17.44 -1.34
N LEU A 361 9.56 -17.68 -2.29
CA LEU A 361 10.99 -17.60 -2.06
C LEU A 361 11.45 -16.18 -1.73
N ALA A 362 11.00 -15.18 -2.50
CA ALA A 362 11.37 -13.78 -2.27
C ALA A 362 10.89 -13.26 -0.89
N TYR A 363 9.67 -13.62 -0.49
CA TYR A 363 9.13 -13.19 0.80
C TYR A 363 9.76 -13.94 1.98
N ALA A 364 10.22 -15.17 1.78
CA ALA A 364 11.01 -15.86 2.78
C ALA A 364 12.34 -15.11 3.05
N GLU A 365 13.01 -14.62 2.00
CA GLU A 365 14.21 -13.78 2.13
C GLU A 365 13.87 -12.42 2.80
N GLN A 366 12.75 -11.79 2.43
CA GLN A 366 12.32 -10.54 3.07
C GLN A 366 12.10 -10.70 4.57
N PHE A 367 11.39 -11.73 4.99
CA PHE A 367 11.11 -11.94 6.41
C PHE A 367 12.37 -12.33 7.22
N ALA A 368 13.34 -12.95 6.55
CA ALA A 368 14.60 -13.32 7.19
C ALA A 368 15.59 -12.13 7.32
N PHE A 369 15.57 -11.18 6.39
CA PHE A 369 16.65 -10.19 6.29
C PHE A 369 16.17 -8.72 6.32
N ASN A 370 14.87 -8.41 6.04
CA ASN A 370 14.45 -7.02 5.97
C ASN A 370 14.36 -6.37 7.35
N GLY A 371 14.92 -5.19 7.45
CA GLY A 371 14.92 -4.34 8.63
C GLY A 371 15.52 -2.98 8.31
N ASP A 372 15.51 -2.08 9.28
CA ASP A 372 16.12 -0.76 9.16
C ASP A 372 17.65 -0.88 9.03
N PRO A 373 18.26 -0.46 7.91
CA PRO A 373 19.71 -0.59 7.69
C PRO A 373 20.58 0.14 8.71
N ARG A 374 20.02 1.11 9.42
CA ARG A 374 20.73 1.82 10.51
C ARG A 374 20.93 0.93 11.75
N PHE A 375 20.16 -0.14 11.88
CA PHE A 375 20.15 -1.06 13.03
C PHE A 375 20.67 -2.45 12.68
N VAL A 376 20.45 -2.92 11.44
CA VAL A 376 20.81 -4.28 11.01
C VAL A 376 21.35 -4.28 9.59
N PRO A 377 22.41 -5.05 9.29
CA PRO A 377 22.88 -5.20 7.92
C PRO A 377 21.90 -6.03 7.08
N VAL A 378 21.50 -5.51 5.92
CA VAL A 378 20.72 -6.24 4.93
C VAL A 378 21.63 -6.60 3.76
N PRO A 379 21.90 -7.89 3.47
CA PRO A 379 22.89 -8.30 2.47
C PRO A 379 22.35 -8.23 1.03
N LEU A 380 21.97 -7.02 0.59
CA LEU A 380 21.30 -6.78 -0.70
C LEU A 380 22.14 -7.24 -1.90
N ASP A 381 23.47 -7.03 -1.89
CA ASP A 381 24.35 -7.47 -2.98
C ASP A 381 24.23 -8.98 -3.23
N ARG A 382 24.13 -9.77 -2.17
CA ARG A 382 23.90 -11.21 -2.28
C ARG A 382 22.48 -11.51 -2.74
N LEU A 383 21.48 -10.93 -2.08
CA LEU A 383 20.05 -11.24 -2.31
C LEU A 383 19.59 -10.85 -3.72
N LEU A 384 20.13 -9.78 -4.28
CA LEU A 384 19.80 -9.30 -5.63
C LEU A 384 20.69 -9.91 -6.71
N SER A 385 21.69 -10.77 -6.35
CA SER A 385 22.57 -11.36 -7.34
C SER A 385 21.87 -12.44 -8.15
N LYS A 386 22.21 -12.51 -9.45
CA LYS A 386 21.72 -13.60 -10.33
C LYS A 386 22.24 -14.98 -9.89
N ALA A 387 23.38 -15.04 -9.20
CA ALA A 387 23.92 -16.29 -8.65
C ALA A 387 23.02 -16.81 -7.51
N HIS A 388 22.59 -15.93 -6.60
CA HIS A 388 21.65 -16.28 -5.55
C HIS A 388 20.31 -16.78 -6.13
N ALA A 389 19.74 -16.05 -7.10
CA ALA A 389 18.52 -16.47 -7.77
C ALA A 389 18.62 -17.89 -8.37
N ARG A 390 19.74 -18.20 -9.07
CA ARG A 390 19.99 -19.55 -9.61
C ARG A 390 20.06 -20.62 -8.52
N SER A 391 20.61 -20.30 -7.35
CA SER A 391 20.68 -21.26 -6.23
C SER A 391 19.30 -21.62 -5.66
N LEU A 392 18.30 -20.79 -5.89
CA LEU A 392 16.94 -21.03 -5.43
C LEU A 392 16.11 -21.92 -6.37
N CYS A 393 16.55 -22.14 -7.62
CA CYS A 393 15.75 -22.85 -8.61
C CYS A 393 15.42 -24.30 -8.20
N SER A 394 16.34 -25.00 -7.53
CA SER A 394 16.14 -26.38 -7.05
C SER A 394 15.18 -26.49 -5.87
N ARG A 395 14.76 -25.38 -5.28
CA ARG A 395 13.81 -25.35 -4.15
C ARG A 395 12.36 -25.37 -4.61
N VAL A 396 12.09 -25.27 -5.91
CA VAL A 396 10.75 -25.31 -6.51
C VAL A 396 10.57 -26.62 -7.27
N ASP A 397 9.49 -27.32 -6.96
CA ASP A 397 8.97 -28.43 -7.75
C ASP A 397 8.04 -27.86 -8.84
N PRO A 398 8.33 -28.04 -10.14
CA PRO A 398 7.48 -27.50 -11.21
C PRO A 398 6.04 -28.03 -11.23
N ALA A 399 5.75 -29.10 -10.50
CA ALA A 399 4.44 -29.76 -10.46
C ALA A 399 3.74 -29.63 -9.11
N ARG A 400 4.44 -29.16 -8.06
CA ARG A 400 3.89 -29.12 -6.70
C ARG A 400 4.23 -27.83 -5.97
N ALA A 401 3.23 -27.27 -5.30
CA ALA A 401 3.41 -26.12 -4.43
C ALA A 401 4.33 -26.45 -3.24
N ALA A 402 5.36 -25.63 -3.02
CA ALA A 402 6.22 -25.77 -1.86
C ALA A 402 5.41 -25.59 -0.56
N PRO A 403 5.58 -26.49 0.43
CA PRO A 403 4.98 -26.30 1.73
C PRO A 403 5.57 -25.06 2.41
N THR A 404 4.73 -24.27 3.08
CA THR A 404 5.18 -23.20 3.97
C THR A 404 4.81 -23.55 5.39
N ARG A 405 5.57 -23.04 6.36
CA ARG A 405 5.20 -23.16 7.76
C ARG A 405 3.85 -22.45 7.98
N PRO A 406 2.81 -23.14 8.53
CA PRO A 406 1.55 -22.48 8.84
C PRO A 406 1.73 -21.36 9.86
N GLY A 407 0.91 -20.32 9.75
CA GLY A 407 0.88 -19.21 10.69
C GLY A 407 -0.42 -18.42 10.57
N LYS A 408 -0.54 -17.36 11.38
CA LYS A 408 -1.69 -16.47 11.33
C LYS A 408 -1.62 -15.58 10.08
N PRO A 409 -2.77 -15.17 9.52
CA PRO A 409 -2.80 -14.20 8.42
C PRO A 409 -2.07 -12.91 8.79
N GLU A 410 -1.37 -12.34 7.82
CA GLU A 410 -0.76 -11.02 7.94
C GLU A 410 -1.86 -9.95 8.09
N PRO A 411 -1.60 -8.85 8.84
CA PRO A 411 -2.53 -7.74 8.92
C PRO A 411 -2.87 -7.20 7.52
N GLY A 412 -4.14 -6.90 7.29
CA GLY A 412 -4.56 -6.19 6.09
C GLY A 412 -3.90 -4.80 6.04
N GLY A 413 -3.54 -4.34 4.85
CA GLY A 413 -3.01 -3.00 4.64
C GLY A 413 -3.84 -2.25 3.61
N ASP A 414 -3.99 -0.94 3.82
CA ASP A 414 -4.55 -0.03 2.83
C ASP A 414 -3.58 1.12 2.54
N THR A 415 -3.66 1.70 1.34
CA THR A 415 -2.62 2.58 0.82
C THR A 415 -3.19 3.32 -0.38
N VAL A 416 -2.67 4.50 -0.67
CA VAL A 416 -2.85 5.14 -1.98
C VAL A 416 -1.54 5.18 -2.74
N VAL A 417 -1.64 5.12 -4.07
CA VAL A 417 -0.53 5.30 -5.00
C VAL A 417 -0.92 6.31 -6.06
N LEU A 418 0.06 7.09 -6.49
CA LEU A 418 -0.12 8.09 -7.53
C LEU A 418 1.17 8.28 -8.34
N SER A 419 1.03 8.69 -9.58
CA SER A 419 2.18 9.10 -10.40
C SER A 419 1.87 10.39 -11.13
N THR A 420 2.92 11.20 -11.33
CA THR A 420 2.86 12.47 -12.05
C THR A 420 4.02 12.61 -13.02
N ALA A 421 3.81 13.33 -14.11
CA ALA A 421 4.86 13.70 -15.05
C ALA A 421 4.60 15.11 -15.58
N ASP A 422 5.67 15.86 -15.84
CA ASP A 422 5.60 17.22 -16.38
C ASP A 422 6.20 17.35 -17.77
N LYS A 423 6.05 18.52 -18.39
CA LYS A 423 6.54 18.79 -19.73
C LYS A 423 8.07 18.84 -19.82
N GLU A 424 8.77 19.00 -18.72
CA GLU A 424 10.22 18.97 -18.63
C GLU A 424 10.78 17.55 -18.65
N GLY A 425 9.94 16.55 -18.47
CA GLY A 425 10.33 15.13 -18.47
C GLY A 425 10.57 14.56 -17.06
N ASN A 426 10.27 15.30 -16.00
CA ASN A 426 10.30 14.75 -14.65
C ASN A 426 9.13 13.77 -14.47
N VAL A 427 9.40 12.66 -13.78
CA VAL A 427 8.39 11.63 -13.48
C VAL A 427 8.50 11.24 -12.02
N VAL A 428 7.35 11.19 -11.33
CA VAL A 428 7.30 10.91 -9.90
C VAL A 428 6.39 9.71 -9.64
N ALA A 429 6.84 8.79 -8.82
CA ALA A 429 6.10 7.66 -8.29
C ALA A 429 5.95 7.84 -6.77
N VAL A 430 4.74 7.86 -6.24
CA VAL A 430 4.45 8.08 -4.82
C VAL A 430 3.61 6.95 -4.25
N VAL A 431 3.96 6.52 -3.05
CA VAL A 431 3.12 5.67 -2.21
C VAL A 431 2.94 6.32 -0.83
N HIS A 432 1.69 6.43 -0.38
CA HIS A 432 1.31 7.13 0.84
C HIS A 432 0.26 6.33 1.60
N SER A 433 0.42 6.15 2.93
CA SER A 433 -0.41 5.21 3.68
C SER A 433 -0.46 5.53 5.17
N ILE A 434 -1.57 5.17 5.81
CA ILE A 434 -1.70 5.06 7.27
C ILE A 434 -1.61 3.60 7.76
N ALA A 435 -1.14 2.69 6.94
CA ALA A 435 -0.91 1.26 7.13
C ALA A 435 -2.17 0.40 7.02
N SER A 436 -3.03 0.32 8.01
CA SER A 436 -4.32 -0.40 7.94
C SER A 436 -5.48 0.55 7.63
N VAL A 437 -6.63 0.00 7.24
CA VAL A 437 -7.87 0.78 7.07
C VAL A 437 -8.16 1.57 8.35
N PHE A 438 -8.26 2.89 8.25
CA PHE A 438 -8.33 3.84 9.38
C PHE A 438 -7.18 3.72 10.40
N GLY A 439 -6.01 3.24 9.97
CA GLY A 439 -4.77 3.24 10.74
C GLY A 439 -4.89 2.64 12.14
N SER A 440 -4.52 3.40 13.16
CA SER A 440 -4.61 3.00 14.56
C SER A 440 -6.03 2.99 15.14
N GLY A 441 -7.03 3.52 14.40
CA GLY A 441 -8.37 3.79 14.90
C GLY A 441 -8.45 5.02 15.82
N LEU A 442 -7.38 5.81 15.93
CA LEU A 442 -7.28 6.94 16.87
C LEU A 442 -7.19 8.27 16.11
N THR A 443 -8.11 9.19 16.42
CA THR A 443 -8.15 10.52 15.81
C THR A 443 -7.66 11.59 16.79
N VAL A 444 -6.85 12.52 16.30
CA VAL A 444 -6.52 13.77 17.00
C VAL A 444 -7.63 14.76 16.67
N ALA A 445 -8.59 14.91 17.58
CA ALA A 445 -9.89 15.57 17.36
C ALA A 445 -9.78 16.99 16.82
N ASP A 446 -8.92 17.83 17.42
CA ASP A 446 -8.77 19.24 17.03
C ASP A 446 -8.34 19.41 15.58
N TYR A 447 -7.64 18.42 15.04
CA TYR A 447 -7.10 18.43 13.69
C TYR A 447 -7.73 17.38 12.77
N GLY A 448 -8.75 16.64 13.22
CA GLY A 448 -9.52 15.70 12.41
C GLY A 448 -8.64 14.69 11.65
N MET A 449 -7.45 14.40 12.14
CA MET A 449 -6.51 13.49 11.50
C MET A 449 -6.42 12.17 12.25
N ILE A 450 -6.43 11.07 11.51
CA ILE A 450 -6.23 9.74 12.06
C ILE A 450 -4.74 9.40 12.12
N LEU A 451 -4.31 8.84 13.22
CA LEU A 451 -2.92 8.39 13.40
C LEU A 451 -2.73 7.03 12.72
N HIS A 452 -1.64 6.86 12.00
CA HIS A 452 -1.31 5.58 11.37
C HIS A 452 -0.95 4.50 12.42
N ASN A 453 -0.96 3.24 12.02
CA ASN A 453 -0.55 2.12 12.86
C ASN A 453 0.66 1.37 12.29
N ARG A 454 1.60 2.05 11.65
CA ARG A 454 2.75 1.41 11.01
C ARG A 454 3.58 0.53 11.95
N GLY A 455 3.60 0.82 13.24
CA GLY A 455 4.26 0.01 14.25
C GLY A 455 3.75 -1.42 14.36
N VAL A 456 2.54 -1.73 13.86
CA VAL A 456 2.04 -3.12 13.78
C VAL A 456 2.99 -4.02 12.98
N GLN A 457 3.78 -3.46 12.09
CA GLN A 457 4.72 -4.20 11.25
C GLN A 457 6.07 -4.49 11.91
N PHE A 458 6.34 -4.00 13.12
CA PHE A 458 7.42 -4.52 13.95
C PHE A 458 7.11 -5.93 14.46
N THR A 459 8.09 -6.57 15.08
CA THR A 459 7.93 -7.84 15.79
C THR A 459 8.50 -7.73 17.22
N LEU A 460 8.01 -8.59 18.10
CA LEU A 460 8.60 -8.78 19.43
C LEU A 460 9.52 -10.01 19.49
N ASP A 461 9.72 -10.74 18.38
CA ASP A 461 10.73 -11.81 18.30
C ASP A 461 12.14 -11.18 18.32
N ARG A 462 12.87 -11.41 19.40
CA ARG A 462 14.22 -10.87 19.62
C ARG A 462 15.26 -11.37 18.61
N ARG A 463 14.95 -12.42 17.83
CA ARG A 463 15.83 -12.94 16.78
C ARG A 463 15.61 -12.26 15.43
N SER A 464 14.52 -11.54 15.29
CA SER A 464 14.17 -10.87 14.02
C SER A 464 14.98 -9.59 13.81
N PRO A 465 15.47 -9.33 12.59
CA PRO A 465 16.07 -8.06 12.24
C PRO A 465 15.06 -6.89 12.37
N ASN A 466 13.77 -7.19 12.36
CA ASN A 466 12.67 -6.23 12.46
C ASN A 466 12.12 -6.06 13.90
N ILE A 467 12.85 -6.50 14.93
CA ILE A 467 12.44 -6.25 16.32
C ILE A 467 12.29 -4.75 16.57
N ILE A 468 11.24 -4.37 17.33
CA ILE A 468 11.01 -2.96 17.69
C ILE A 468 12.17 -2.41 18.53
N ALA A 469 12.57 -1.19 18.22
CA ALA A 469 13.55 -0.45 19.02
C ALA A 469 13.32 1.07 18.87
N PRO A 470 13.64 1.89 19.88
CA PRO A 470 13.54 3.36 19.80
C PRO A 470 14.25 3.93 18.57
N GLY A 471 13.57 4.82 17.85
CA GLY A 471 14.12 5.48 16.65
C GLY A 471 14.25 4.60 15.41
N LYS A 472 13.89 3.31 15.49
CA LYS A 472 13.94 2.36 14.37
C LYS A 472 12.72 2.51 13.47
N ARG A 473 12.92 2.34 12.16
CA ARG A 473 11.82 2.16 11.19
C ARG A 473 11.39 0.71 11.13
N PRO A 474 10.08 0.40 11.10
CA PRO A 474 9.60 -0.99 10.90
C PRO A 474 9.83 -1.47 9.47
N TYR A 475 9.81 -2.79 9.27
CA TYR A 475 9.46 -3.35 7.96
C TYR A 475 8.30 -2.56 7.37
N ASN A 476 8.40 -2.15 6.12
CA ASN A 476 7.39 -1.29 5.51
C ASN A 476 6.87 -1.90 4.21
N THR A 477 5.54 -2.07 4.15
CA THR A 477 4.88 -2.59 2.95
C THR A 477 4.81 -1.57 1.81
N LEU A 478 5.17 -0.31 2.03
CA LEU A 478 5.18 0.70 0.98
C LEU A 478 6.31 0.43 0.00
N ALA A 479 5.97 0.29 -1.29
CA ALA A 479 6.89 0.09 -2.40
C ALA A 479 6.55 1.06 -3.53
N ALA A 480 7.52 1.83 -3.97
CA ALA A 480 7.46 2.60 -5.20
C ALA A 480 8.54 2.06 -6.13
N GLY A 481 8.16 1.77 -7.37
CA GLY A 481 9.05 1.22 -8.38
C GLY A 481 9.23 2.17 -9.56
N PHE A 482 10.33 2.00 -10.26
CA PHE A 482 10.65 2.74 -11.47
C PHE A 482 11.41 1.88 -12.47
N VAL A 483 11.09 1.99 -13.74
CA VAL A 483 11.73 1.25 -14.82
C VAL A 483 12.57 2.21 -15.66
N MET A 484 13.84 1.87 -15.84
CA MET A 484 14.78 2.58 -16.70
C MET A 484 15.26 1.66 -17.82
N ARG A 485 15.71 2.24 -18.91
CA ARG A 485 16.40 1.53 -19.98
C ARG A 485 17.46 2.44 -20.57
N ASP A 486 18.70 1.95 -20.62
CA ASP A 486 19.84 2.66 -21.17
C ASP A 486 19.99 4.10 -20.61
N GLY A 487 19.74 4.27 -19.29
CA GLY A 487 19.80 5.54 -18.58
C GLY A 487 18.58 6.46 -18.78
N ALA A 488 17.59 6.07 -19.58
CA ALA A 488 16.37 6.84 -19.81
C ALA A 488 15.17 6.28 -19.02
N PRO A 489 14.22 7.14 -18.59
CA PRO A 489 13.00 6.71 -17.92
C PRO A 489 12.09 5.97 -18.88
N VAL A 490 11.52 4.84 -18.42
CA VAL A 490 10.54 4.06 -19.17
C VAL A 490 9.17 4.12 -18.53
N MET A 491 9.12 3.96 -17.21
CA MET A 491 7.82 3.89 -16.53
C MET A 491 7.96 4.07 -15.02
N SER A 492 7.01 4.79 -14.40
CA SER A 492 6.71 4.67 -12.97
C SER A 492 5.86 3.42 -12.73
N LEU A 493 6.06 2.73 -11.61
CA LEU A 493 5.37 1.49 -11.28
C LEU A 493 4.88 1.53 -9.84
N LEU A 494 3.58 1.40 -9.63
CA LEU A 494 2.95 1.55 -8.34
C LEU A 494 1.74 0.61 -8.20
N LEU A 495 1.65 -0.07 -7.06
CA LEU A 495 0.48 -0.89 -6.72
C LEU A 495 0.24 -0.83 -5.21
N MET A 496 -0.97 -0.48 -4.78
CA MET A 496 -1.38 -0.46 -3.38
C MET A 496 -1.78 -1.86 -2.87
N GLY A 497 -2.02 -2.01 -1.56
CA GLY A 497 -2.59 -3.22 -0.98
C GLY A 497 -1.70 -3.96 0.03
N GLY A 498 -0.93 -3.25 0.84
CA GLY A 498 -0.08 -3.85 1.87
C GLY A 498 0.99 -4.77 1.28
N ASP A 499 1.06 -6.02 1.71
CA ASP A 499 1.98 -7.04 1.20
C ASP A 499 1.71 -7.45 -0.27
N MET A 500 0.60 -6.99 -0.85
CA MET A 500 0.33 -7.15 -2.29
C MET A 500 1.29 -6.31 -3.15
N GLN A 501 1.87 -5.23 -2.65
CA GLN A 501 2.63 -4.27 -3.47
C GLN A 501 3.78 -4.94 -4.24
N SER A 502 4.75 -5.55 -3.57
CA SER A 502 5.88 -6.21 -4.25
C SER A 502 5.45 -7.33 -5.20
N GLN A 503 4.54 -8.21 -4.77
CA GLN A 503 4.08 -9.30 -5.64
C GLN A 503 3.23 -8.80 -6.81
N GLY A 504 2.54 -7.68 -6.63
CA GLY A 504 1.78 -7.03 -7.69
C GLY A 504 2.66 -6.28 -8.69
N HIS A 505 3.74 -5.63 -8.22
CA HIS A 505 4.76 -5.05 -9.10
C HIS A 505 5.35 -6.11 -10.03
N ALA A 506 5.74 -7.27 -9.51
CA ALA A 506 6.25 -8.36 -10.33
C ALA A 506 5.23 -8.85 -11.37
N GLN A 507 3.95 -9.01 -10.99
CA GLN A 507 2.87 -9.40 -11.91
C GLN A 507 2.69 -8.35 -13.01
N ALA A 508 2.65 -7.05 -12.67
CA ALA A 508 2.50 -5.97 -13.63
C ALA A 508 3.69 -5.88 -14.60
N LEU A 509 4.92 -6.04 -14.09
CA LEU A 509 6.14 -6.05 -14.92
C LEU A 509 6.17 -7.23 -15.89
N VAL A 510 5.77 -8.43 -15.44
CA VAL A 510 5.64 -9.60 -16.31
C VAL A 510 4.57 -9.35 -17.38
N ASN A 511 3.43 -8.76 -17.02
CA ASN A 511 2.39 -8.42 -17.99
C ASN A 511 2.91 -7.48 -19.09
N ILE A 512 3.73 -6.49 -18.74
CA ILE A 512 4.26 -5.51 -19.70
C ILE A 512 5.47 -6.05 -20.45
N LEU A 513 6.47 -6.60 -19.74
CA LEU A 513 7.77 -6.93 -20.32
C LEU A 513 7.85 -8.32 -20.95
N ASP A 514 7.07 -9.30 -20.45
CA ASP A 514 7.01 -10.64 -21.04
C ASP A 514 5.82 -10.81 -21.97
N LEU A 515 4.64 -10.27 -21.65
CA LEU A 515 3.42 -10.46 -22.42
C LEU A 515 3.11 -9.31 -23.38
N GLY A 516 3.82 -8.18 -23.30
CA GLY A 516 3.63 -7.03 -24.19
C GLY A 516 2.34 -6.24 -23.96
N ALA A 517 1.78 -6.31 -22.74
CA ALA A 517 0.59 -5.54 -22.40
C ALA A 517 0.89 -4.03 -22.40
N ASN A 518 -0.06 -3.22 -22.86
CA ASN A 518 0.00 -1.78 -22.63
C ASN A 518 -0.29 -1.45 -21.15
N VAL A 519 -0.05 -0.20 -20.76
CA VAL A 519 -0.10 0.19 -19.33
C VAL A 519 -1.52 0.06 -18.72
N GLN A 520 -2.60 0.28 -19.49
CA GLN A 520 -3.97 0.06 -19.01
C GLN A 520 -4.33 -1.43 -18.99
N MET A 521 -3.96 -2.17 -20.04
CA MET A 521 -4.18 -3.62 -20.09
C MET A 521 -3.50 -4.33 -18.93
N ALA A 522 -2.26 -3.94 -18.58
CA ALA A 522 -1.51 -4.52 -17.47
C ALA A 522 -2.22 -4.34 -16.11
N THR A 523 -2.92 -3.21 -15.92
CA THR A 523 -3.73 -3.00 -14.72
C THR A 523 -5.03 -3.80 -14.73
N ASP A 524 -5.64 -4.01 -15.91
CA ASP A 524 -6.91 -4.72 -16.05
C ASP A 524 -6.77 -6.25 -16.01
N MET A 525 -5.57 -6.79 -16.24
CA MET A 525 -5.32 -8.23 -16.15
C MET A 525 -5.54 -8.76 -14.74
N ALA A 526 -6.08 -9.99 -14.65
CA ALA A 526 -6.36 -10.66 -13.39
C ALA A 526 -5.07 -10.88 -12.57
N ARG A 527 -5.22 -10.84 -11.24
CA ARG A 527 -4.13 -10.98 -10.28
C ARG A 527 -4.40 -12.10 -9.28
N PHE A 528 -3.32 -12.57 -8.69
CA PHE A 528 -3.38 -13.35 -7.45
C PHE A 528 -2.77 -12.56 -6.29
N ARG A 529 -3.14 -12.91 -5.07
CA ARG A 529 -2.45 -12.55 -3.84
C ARG A 529 -2.14 -13.81 -3.03
N HIS A 530 -0.89 -13.96 -2.62
CA HIS A 530 -0.47 -15.03 -1.71
C HIS A 530 -0.02 -14.44 -0.37
N GLY A 531 -0.72 -14.79 0.72
CA GLY A 531 -0.31 -14.51 2.10
C GLY A 531 0.80 -15.46 2.52
N GLN A 532 1.96 -14.92 2.91
CA GLN A 532 3.16 -15.73 3.16
C GLN A 532 3.05 -16.57 4.43
N VAL A 533 2.58 -15.96 5.53
CA VAL A 533 2.50 -16.62 6.84
C VAL A 533 1.34 -17.60 6.88
N ALA A 534 0.17 -17.19 6.40
CA ALA A 534 -1.00 -18.06 6.35
C ALA A 534 -0.93 -19.12 5.24
N ASN A 535 -0.01 -18.99 4.29
CA ASN A 535 0.07 -19.82 3.08
C ASN A 535 -1.27 -19.92 2.34
N ARG A 536 -1.94 -18.78 2.15
CA ARG A 536 -3.25 -18.71 1.49
C ARG A 536 -3.13 -17.99 0.16
N LEU A 537 -3.72 -18.58 -0.86
CA LEU A 537 -3.75 -18.06 -2.22
C LEU A 537 -5.15 -17.57 -2.57
N THR A 538 -5.29 -16.27 -2.79
CA THR A 538 -6.52 -15.66 -3.33
C THR A 538 -6.31 -15.39 -4.81
N LEU A 539 -7.25 -15.85 -5.63
CA LEU A 539 -7.33 -15.56 -7.06
C LEU A 539 -8.52 -14.66 -7.33
N GLU A 540 -8.44 -13.80 -8.33
CA GLU A 540 -9.63 -13.11 -8.81
C GLU A 540 -10.60 -14.11 -9.48
N PRO A 541 -11.92 -13.83 -9.51
CA PRO A 541 -12.93 -14.83 -9.92
C PRO A 541 -12.67 -15.45 -11.29
N GLU A 542 -12.31 -14.64 -12.30
CA GLU A 542 -12.05 -15.13 -13.65
C GLU A 542 -10.77 -15.99 -13.71
N LEU A 543 -9.77 -15.64 -12.89
CA LEU A 543 -8.54 -16.41 -12.78
C LEU A 543 -8.77 -17.72 -12.05
N ASP A 544 -9.56 -17.71 -10.98
CA ASP A 544 -9.95 -18.93 -10.26
C ASP A 544 -10.72 -19.90 -11.18
N ALA A 545 -11.68 -19.39 -11.92
CA ALA A 545 -12.42 -20.17 -12.90
C ALA A 545 -11.53 -20.80 -13.99
N LEU A 546 -10.43 -20.11 -14.36
CA LEU A 546 -9.51 -20.56 -15.41
C LEU A 546 -8.52 -21.62 -14.92
N VAL A 547 -7.85 -21.39 -13.78
CA VAL A 547 -6.72 -22.21 -13.32
C VAL A 547 -6.82 -22.66 -11.86
N GLY A 548 -7.82 -22.22 -11.09
CA GLY A 548 -7.90 -22.47 -9.65
C GLY A 548 -7.89 -23.95 -9.30
N ARG A 549 -8.68 -24.78 -9.99
CA ARG A 549 -8.69 -26.23 -9.77
C ARG A 549 -7.35 -26.89 -10.02
N GLN A 550 -6.62 -26.48 -11.06
CA GLN A 550 -5.30 -27.01 -11.38
C GLN A 550 -4.27 -26.57 -10.33
N LEU A 551 -4.29 -25.32 -9.89
CA LEU A 551 -3.42 -24.84 -8.82
C LEU A 551 -3.70 -25.53 -7.49
N ALA A 552 -4.97 -25.79 -7.16
CA ALA A 552 -5.33 -26.59 -5.99
C ALA A 552 -4.79 -28.04 -6.09
N ALA A 553 -4.89 -28.68 -7.28
CA ALA A 553 -4.32 -29.99 -7.52
C ALA A 553 -2.79 -30.03 -7.39
N MET A 554 -2.10 -28.93 -7.67
CA MET A 554 -0.67 -28.74 -7.41
C MET A 554 -0.34 -28.54 -5.92
N GLY A 555 -1.36 -28.37 -5.05
CA GLY A 555 -1.19 -28.21 -3.60
C GLY A 555 -1.25 -26.77 -3.08
N HIS A 556 -1.57 -25.78 -3.92
CA HIS A 556 -1.82 -24.42 -3.44
C HIS A 556 -3.08 -24.36 -2.58
N GLN A 557 -3.02 -23.62 -1.46
CA GLN A 557 -4.11 -23.48 -0.50
C GLN A 557 -4.98 -22.28 -0.88
N LEU A 558 -6.02 -22.53 -1.70
CA LEU A 558 -6.92 -21.48 -2.17
C LEU A 558 -7.84 -20.97 -1.06
N THR A 559 -8.10 -19.66 -1.09
CA THR A 559 -9.24 -19.03 -0.40
C THR A 559 -10.41 -18.87 -1.38
N PRO A 560 -11.62 -18.51 -0.91
CA PRO A 560 -12.65 -18.02 -1.82
C PRO A 560 -12.12 -16.92 -2.75
N PRO A 561 -12.48 -16.94 -4.04
CA PRO A 561 -12.00 -15.94 -4.99
C PRO A 561 -12.50 -14.53 -4.63
N GLY A 562 -11.69 -13.49 -4.90
CA GLY A 562 -12.05 -12.11 -4.60
C GLY A 562 -11.07 -11.10 -5.16
N SER A 563 -11.56 -9.89 -5.39
CA SER A 563 -10.80 -8.77 -5.96
C SER A 563 -10.40 -7.71 -4.92
N ASP A 564 -10.96 -7.75 -3.72
CA ASP A 564 -10.76 -6.68 -2.72
C ASP A 564 -9.32 -6.59 -2.17
N LEU A 565 -8.57 -7.68 -2.26
CA LEU A 565 -7.23 -7.79 -1.68
C LEU A 565 -6.10 -7.69 -2.71
N VAL A 566 -6.39 -7.55 -4.01
CA VAL A 566 -5.37 -7.55 -5.07
C VAL A 566 -4.84 -6.15 -5.43
N GLY A 567 -5.22 -5.15 -4.64
CA GLY A 567 -4.72 -3.78 -4.73
C GLY A 567 -5.27 -2.99 -5.91
N GLY A 568 -4.68 -1.80 -6.12
CA GLY A 568 -4.96 -0.90 -7.24
C GLY A 568 -3.66 -0.39 -7.84
N TYR A 569 -3.54 -0.45 -9.16
CA TYR A 569 -2.34 -0.12 -9.93
C TYR A 569 -2.44 1.28 -10.53
N GLN A 570 -1.32 2.02 -10.52
CA GLN A 570 -1.17 3.31 -11.19
C GLN A 570 0.20 3.36 -11.87
N ALA A 571 0.27 3.75 -13.14
CA ALA A 571 1.54 3.91 -13.83
C ALA A 571 1.48 4.95 -14.94
N ILE A 572 2.62 5.58 -15.18
CA ILE A 572 2.88 6.44 -16.34
C ILE A 572 4.05 5.85 -17.10
N MET A 573 3.84 5.50 -18.36
CA MET A 573 4.87 5.09 -19.30
C MET A 573 5.36 6.30 -20.07
N VAL A 574 6.66 6.39 -20.27
CA VAL A 574 7.35 7.47 -21.00
C VAL A 574 7.77 6.97 -22.36
N THR A 575 7.33 7.63 -23.42
CA THR A 575 7.75 7.34 -24.79
C THR A 575 8.60 8.51 -25.29
N PRO A 576 9.93 8.36 -25.39
CA PRO A 576 10.81 9.40 -25.91
C PRO A 576 10.39 9.83 -27.32
N GLN A 577 10.56 11.09 -27.64
CA GLN A 577 10.37 11.66 -28.97
C GLN A 577 11.73 12.04 -29.57
N SER A 578 11.83 12.05 -30.90
CA SER A 578 13.04 12.51 -31.61
C SER A 578 13.34 13.99 -31.36
N SER A 579 12.32 14.78 -31.06
CA SER A 579 12.40 16.19 -30.70
C SER A 579 11.22 16.57 -29.80
N GLY A 580 11.42 17.51 -28.87
CA GLY A 580 10.41 17.99 -27.93
C GLY A 580 10.20 17.10 -26.71
N PRO A 581 9.16 17.38 -25.91
CA PRO A 581 8.86 16.61 -24.70
C PRO A 581 8.42 15.18 -25.03
N PRO A 582 8.60 14.23 -24.10
CA PRO A 582 8.14 12.85 -24.28
C PRO A 582 6.63 12.78 -24.35
N VAL A 583 6.10 11.71 -24.93
CA VAL A 583 4.69 11.34 -24.84
C VAL A 583 4.49 10.43 -23.62
N TYR A 584 3.53 10.77 -22.77
CA TYR A 584 3.13 10.00 -21.62
C TYR A 584 1.92 9.13 -21.96
N ARG A 585 1.95 7.87 -21.52
CA ARG A 585 0.83 6.94 -21.59
C ARG A 585 0.53 6.45 -20.19
N ALA A 586 -0.69 6.62 -19.73
CA ALA A 586 -1.05 6.29 -18.34
C ALA A 586 -2.20 5.29 -18.27
N GLY A 587 -2.10 4.40 -17.26
CA GLY A 587 -3.14 3.47 -16.87
C GLY A 587 -3.56 3.68 -15.41
N SER A 588 -4.85 3.47 -15.14
CA SER A 588 -5.42 3.57 -13.80
C SER A 588 -6.37 2.41 -13.54
N ASP A 589 -6.27 1.81 -12.37
CA ASP A 589 -6.96 0.57 -12.02
C ASP A 589 -8.48 0.74 -11.91
N HIS A 590 -9.22 -0.14 -12.59
CA HIS A 590 -10.67 -0.18 -12.56
C HIS A 590 -11.24 -0.71 -11.22
N ARG A 591 -10.40 -1.34 -10.37
CA ARG A 591 -10.79 -1.82 -9.03
C ARG A 591 -10.90 -0.70 -8.01
N LYS A 592 -10.47 0.51 -8.38
CA LYS A 592 -10.62 1.75 -7.62
C LYS A 592 -11.39 2.77 -8.47
N ASP A 593 -11.77 3.91 -7.89
CA ASP A 593 -12.35 5.04 -8.65
C ASP A 593 -11.34 5.70 -9.60
N GLY A 594 -10.18 5.14 -9.75
CA GLY A 594 -8.99 5.70 -10.33
C GLY A 594 -9.16 6.45 -11.65
N GLN A 595 -8.39 7.50 -11.80
CA GLN A 595 -8.31 8.30 -13.02
C GLN A 595 -6.86 8.51 -13.45
N ALA A 596 -6.62 8.43 -14.75
CA ALA A 596 -5.47 9.04 -15.42
C ALA A 596 -5.97 10.26 -16.19
N ALA A 597 -5.25 11.38 -16.15
CA ALA A 597 -5.57 12.60 -16.88
C ALA A 597 -4.30 13.36 -17.29
N GLY A 598 -4.32 13.95 -18.48
CA GLY A 598 -3.21 14.71 -19.04
C GLY A 598 -3.68 15.68 -20.12
N TRP A 599 -2.75 16.46 -20.71
CA TRP A 599 -3.03 17.35 -21.85
C TRP A 599 -1.83 17.53 -22.75
#